data_52c8ef95b2b01a8c77b13601fee085b6
#
_entry.id   52c8ef95b2b01a8c77b13601fee085b6
#
_cell.length_a   1.000
_cell.length_b   1.000
_cell.length_c   1.000
_cell.angle_alpha   90.00
_cell.angle_beta   90.00
_cell.angle_gamma   90.00
#
_symmetry.space_group_name_H-M   'P 1'
#
loop_
_entity.id
_entity.type
_entity.pdbx_description
1 polymer ?
#
loop_
_entity_poly.entity_id
_entity_poly.type
_entity_poly.pdbx_seq_one_letter_code
_entity_poly.pdbx_strand_id
1 'polypeptide(L)'
;SYGANNANIAFYAPNGGADFVSDIFQKQNKAKLGDMGQTMIEYNEYMYVAMYGSNYLVKLNAAGVEQARTSFVDDKELSAGIRFIDAEDGYIYASFHGGVVAKINANTLKVEKKLTIEQGYNLEGVAISNNMLYVANSYKQVDGKYIYLTDVFVIDLKNFTLKETLTVASNPNVLMEEDDKLFLIAWDYSSTAGYVLQMIDPADGNKVTTIGNATFMSADDDIVYFVNSLTIWGNPPTATNTFSTYNIKTKKLNEISFLKNAPEELATTCLSMLQVNDNNGDIYIGTTFFSAGNGNIYRFKKDGTFVEKFDCGGQNPNSAVFFN
;
A
#
# COMPACT_ATOMS: atom_id res chain seq x y z
N SER A 1 13.11 9.28 4.58
CA SER A 1 14.14 9.51 3.54
C SER A 1 15.06 8.31 3.46
N TYR A 2 15.47 7.90 2.27
CA TYR A 2 16.42 6.81 2.07
C TYR A 2 17.76 7.11 2.80
N GLY A 3 18.26 6.14 3.57
CA GLY A 3 19.48 6.29 4.37
C GLY A 3 19.32 7.04 5.69
N ALA A 4 18.13 7.55 5.99
CA ALA A 4 17.92 8.31 7.23
C ALA A 4 17.65 7.44 8.46
N ASN A 5 17.30 6.17 8.26
CA ASN A 5 16.98 5.22 9.34
C ASN A 5 15.95 5.77 10.34
N ASN A 6 14.87 6.34 9.81
CA ASN A 6 13.86 7.10 10.56
C ASN A 6 12.41 6.62 10.31
N ALA A 7 12.22 5.39 9.82
CA ALA A 7 10.90 4.80 9.81
C ALA A 7 10.42 4.55 11.24
N ASN A 8 9.14 4.80 11.48
CA ASN A 8 8.48 4.60 12.77
C ASN A 8 7.07 4.02 12.57
N ILE A 9 6.51 3.46 13.63
CA ILE A 9 5.10 3.04 13.69
C ILE A 9 4.45 3.81 14.83
N ALA A 10 3.45 4.63 14.52
CA ALA A 10 2.65 5.31 15.52
C ALA A 10 1.50 4.40 16.00
N PHE A 11 1.12 4.54 17.25
CA PHE A 11 -0.05 3.89 17.83
C PHE A 11 -1.11 4.95 18.19
N TYR A 12 -2.35 4.67 17.79
CA TYR A 12 -3.50 5.52 18.05
C TYR A 12 -4.70 4.69 18.52
N ALA A 13 -5.34 5.11 19.60
CA ALA A 13 -6.54 4.48 20.15
C ALA A 13 -7.75 5.43 19.98
N PRO A 14 -8.62 5.20 18.98
CA PRO A 14 -9.71 6.14 18.62
C PRO A 14 -10.78 6.34 19.70
N ASN A 15 -10.88 5.41 20.64
CA ASN A 15 -11.88 5.45 21.70
C ASN A 15 -11.32 5.95 23.05
N GLY A 16 -10.13 6.54 23.05
CA GLY A 16 -9.52 7.14 24.24
C GLY A 16 -9.03 6.12 25.30
N GLY A 17 -8.86 4.86 24.92
CA GLY A 17 -8.40 3.80 25.82
C GLY A 17 -6.91 3.85 26.15
N ALA A 18 -6.11 4.61 25.39
CA ALA A 18 -4.69 4.79 25.60
C ALA A 18 -4.19 6.07 24.91
N ASP A 19 -3.08 6.61 25.42
CA ASP A 19 -2.43 7.78 24.84
C ASP A 19 -1.81 7.47 23.46
N PHE A 20 -1.79 8.47 22.58
CA PHE A 20 -1.06 8.40 21.32
C PHE A 20 0.44 8.17 21.56
N VAL A 21 1.03 7.28 20.79
CA VAL A 21 2.48 7.00 20.82
C VAL A 21 3.05 7.19 19.42
N SER A 22 3.93 8.17 19.26
CA SER A 22 4.52 8.51 17.96
C SER A 22 5.46 7.45 17.39
N ASP A 23 6.07 6.62 18.24
CA ASP A 23 6.89 5.47 17.83
C ASP A 23 6.73 4.32 18.82
N ILE A 24 5.71 3.50 18.58
CA ILE A 24 5.42 2.32 19.41
C ILE A 24 6.51 1.25 19.25
N PHE A 25 7.07 1.11 18.03
CA PHE A 25 8.12 0.12 17.81
C PHE A 25 9.35 0.44 18.68
N GLN A 26 9.85 1.67 18.65
CA GLN A 26 11.01 2.09 19.47
C GLN A 26 10.71 2.01 20.96
N LYS A 27 9.49 2.37 21.37
CA LYS A 27 9.06 2.29 22.78
C LYS A 27 9.13 0.85 23.30
N GLN A 28 8.66 -0.11 22.52
CA GLN A 28 8.57 -1.52 22.92
C GLN A 28 9.90 -2.27 22.78
N ASN A 29 10.62 -2.07 21.68
CA ASN A 29 11.77 -2.89 21.32
C ASN A 29 13.11 -2.25 21.65
N LYS A 30 13.13 -0.99 22.13
CA LYS A 30 14.35 -0.21 22.47
C LYS A 30 15.33 -0.08 21.28
N ALA A 31 14.82 -0.20 20.07
CA ALA A 31 15.55 -0.14 18.81
C ALA A 31 14.77 0.66 17.78
N LYS A 32 15.45 1.20 16.76
CA LYS A 32 14.80 1.82 15.62
C LYS A 32 14.22 0.75 14.68
N LEU A 33 13.08 1.07 14.06
CA LEU A 33 12.45 0.17 13.07
C LEU A 33 13.33 0.01 11.84
N GLY A 34 14.02 1.06 11.38
CA GLY A 34 14.91 0.97 10.22
C GLY A 34 14.66 2.07 9.20
N ASP A 35 15.02 1.79 7.94
CA ASP A 35 14.92 2.73 6.83
C ASP A 35 13.82 2.32 5.85
N MET A 36 12.98 3.28 5.47
CA MET A 36 11.91 3.15 4.47
C MET A 36 10.96 1.95 4.70
N GLY A 37 10.03 2.10 5.66
CA GLY A 37 8.86 1.23 5.74
C GLY A 37 8.02 1.39 4.46
N GLN A 38 7.83 0.28 3.72
CA GLN A 38 7.18 0.29 2.41
C GLN A 38 5.71 -0.11 2.50
N THR A 39 5.45 -1.25 3.11
CA THR A 39 4.10 -1.82 3.24
C THR A 39 3.93 -2.42 4.61
N MET A 40 2.73 -2.31 5.15
CA MET A 40 2.33 -2.93 6.41
C MET A 40 0.96 -3.58 6.21
N ILE A 41 0.82 -4.83 6.64
CA ILE A 41 -0.46 -5.57 6.65
C ILE A 41 -0.74 -6.15 8.04
N GLU A 42 -2.02 -6.31 8.37
CA GLU A 42 -2.47 -7.18 9.46
C GLU A 42 -2.75 -8.56 8.87
N TYR A 43 -2.31 -9.62 9.56
CA TYR A 43 -2.67 -10.99 9.23
C TYR A 43 -2.59 -11.87 10.48
N ASN A 44 -3.69 -12.54 10.81
CA ASN A 44 -3.80 -13.43 11.98
C ASN A 44 -3.37 -12.76 13.30
N GLU A 45 -3.86 -11.54 13.56
CA GLU A 45 -3.60 -10.74 14.77
C GLU A 45 -2.13 -10.23 14.90
N TYR A 46 -1.35 -10.30 13.83
CA TYR A 46 0.01 -9.77 13.77
C TYR A 46 0.15 -8.71 12.67
N MET A 47 1.02 -7.74 12.93
CA MET A 47 1.52 -6.82 11.92
C MET A 47 2.72 -7.43 11.19
N TYR A 48 2.74 -7.33 9.86
CA TYR A 48 3.91 -7.62 9.04
C TYR A 48 4.33 -6.35 8.33
N VAL A 49 5.60 -5.98 8.47
CA VAL A 49 6.13 -4.73 7.89
C VAL A 49 7.29 -5.05 6.97
N ALA A 50 7.13 -4.67 5.69
CA ALA A 50 8.18 -4.73 4.70
C ALA A 50 9.03 -3.46 4.75
N MET A 51 10.31 -3.62 5.05
CA MET A 51 11.27 -2.52 5.17
C MET A 51 12.18 -2.48 3.93
N TYR A 52 11.84 -1.63 2.95
CA TYR A 52 12.56 -1.57 1.68
C TYR A 52 14.01 -1.12 1.85
N GLY A 53 14.26 0.01 2.51
CA GLY A 53 15.62 0.55 2.64
C GLY A 53 16.54 -0.31 3.52
N SER A 54 15.99 -0.96 4.54
CA SER A 54 16.71 -1.91 5.39
C SER A 54 16.66 -3.35 4.89
N ASN A 55 15.88 -3.63 3.88
CA ASN A 55 15.65 -4.91 3.19
C ASN A 55 15.41 -6.10 4.14
N TYR A 56 14.33 -5.99 4.93
CA TYR A 56 13.87 -7.07 5.79
C TYR A 56 12.35 -7.09 5.94
N LEU A 57 11.80 -8.22 6.36
CA LEU A 57 10.43 -8.38 6.82
C LEU A 57 10.44 -8.57 8.34
N VAL A 58 9.58 -7.85 9.07
CA VAL A 58 9.40 -8.00 10.51
C VAL A 58 7.95 -8.34 10.85
N LYS A 59 7.77 -9.24 11.82
CA LYS A 59 6.49 -9.61 12.44
C LYS A 59 6.40 -8.98 13.81
N LEU A 60 5.33 -8.24 14.07
CA LEU A 60 5.04 -7.60 15.35
C LEU A 60 3.69 -8.08 15.87
N ASN A 61 3.50 -8.11 17.18
CA ASN A 61 2.15 -8.25 17.75
C ASN A 61 1.41 -6.89 17.74
N ALA A 62 0.12 -6.90 18.10
CA ALA A 62 -0.72 -5.69 18.15
C ALA A 62 -0.17 -4.58 19.09
N ALA A 63 0.67 -4.93 20.07
CA ALA A 63 1.33 -3.97 20.96
C ALA A 63 2.63 -3.38 20.36
N GLY A 64 3.01 -3.74 19.12
CA GLY A 64 4.23 -3.29 18.47
C GLY A 64 5.51 -4.00 18.91
N VAL A 65 5.40 -5.12 19.62
CA VAL A 65 6.55 -5.93 20.08
C VAL A 65 6.97 -6.87 18.96
N GLU A 66 8.26 -6.84 18.60
CA GLU A 66 8.85 -7.72 17.59
C GLU A 66 8.80 -9.18 18.02
N GLN A 67 8.28 -10.03 17.16
CA GLN A 67 8.18 -11.47 17.33
C GLN A 67 9.21 -12.22 16.50
N ALA A 68 9.47 -11.75 15.28
CA ALA A 68 10.43 -12.33 14.36
C ALA A 68 10.86 -11.32 13.30
N ARG A 69 12.03 -11.55 12.70
CA ARG A 69 12.57 -10.76 11.59
C ARG A 69 13.36 -11.64 10.63
N THR A 70 13.26 -11.38 9.35
CA THR A 70 14.10 -12.01 8.32
C THR A 70 14.71 -10.94 7.41
N SER A 71 16.04 -10.89 7.37
CA SER A 71 16.81 -10.01 6.49
C SER A 71 17.03 -10.66 5.13
N PHE A 72 16.98 -9.85 4.07
CA PHE A 72 17.24 -10.28 2.70
C PHE A 72 18.52 -9.64 2.11
N VAL A 73 19.27 -8.88 2.91
CA VAL A 73 20.46 -8.14 2.45
C VAL A 73 21.51 -9.06 1.82
N ASP A 74 21.74 -10.23 2.41
CA ASP A 74 22.73 -11.21 1.96
C ASP A 74 22.15 -12.27 1.01
N ASP A 75 20.86 -12.21 0.70
CA ASP A 75 20.22 -13.13 -0.24
C ASP A 75 20.44 -12.68 -1.67
N LYS A 76 21.08 -13.52 -2.49
CA LYS A 76 21.50 -13.16 -3.87
C LYS A 76 20.34 -12.78 -4.79
N GLU A 77 19.14 -13.31 -4.55
CA GLU A 77 17.97 -13.07 -5.38
C GLU A 77 17.07 -11.98 -4.80
N LEU A 78 17.05 -11.79 -3.46
CA LEU A 78 16.17 -10.88 -2.75
C LEU A 78 16.85 -9.58 -2.29
N SER A 79 18.15 -9.44 -2.52
CA SER A 79 18.94 -8.27 -2.07
C SER A 79 18.56 -6.95 -2.74
N ALA A 80 17.81 -6.99 -3.85
CA ALA A 80 17.37 -5.79 -4.55
C ALA A 80 16.28 -4.99 -3.82
N GLY A 81 15.66 -5.55 -2.79
CA GLY A 81 14.74 -4.88 -1.87
C GLY A 81 13.31 -5.38 -1.93
N ILE A 82 12.78 -5.70 -0.74
CA ILE A 82 11.36 -6.06 -0.55
C ILE A 82 10.46 -4.85 -0.81
N ARG A 83 9.33 -5.08 -1.51
CA ARG A 83 8.40 -4.01 -1.85
C ARG A 83 7.04 -4.19 -1.16
N PHE A 84 6.13 -4.88 -1.78
CA PHE A 84 4.78 -5.08 -1.26
C PHE A 84 4.60 -6.50 -0.76
N ILE A 85 3.69 -6.65 0.18
CA ILE A 85 3.34 -7.94 0.78
C ILE A 85 1.82 -8.11 0.84
N ASP A 86 1.38 -9.35 0.71
CA ASP A 86 0.02 -9.80 0.98
C ASP A 86 0.06 -11.18 1.62
N ALA A 87 -1.04 -11.65 2.22
CA ALA A 87 -1.03 -12.86 3.04
C ALA A 87 -2.25 -13.75 2.78
N GLU A 88 -2.01 -15.05 2.64
CA GLU A 88 -3.05 -16.08 2.53
C GLU A 88 -2.52 -17.43 3.03
N ASP A 89 -3.38 -18.26 3.62
CA ASP A 89 -3.13 -19.67 4.00
C ASP A 89 -1.85 -19.89 4.82
N GLY A 90 -1.53 -18.97 5.75
CA GLY A 90 -0.36 -19.08 6.62
C GLY A 90 0.95 -18.63 5.98
N TYR A 91 0.90 -17.94 4.85
CA TYR A 91 2.06 -17.41 4.13
C TYR A 91 1.95 -15.92 3.86
N ILE A 92 3.10 -15.27 3.86
CA ILE A 92 3.29 -13.93 3.31
C ILE A 92 3.88 -14.08 1.91
N TYR A 93 3.28 -13.43 0.93
CA TYR A 93 3.77 -13.33 -0.43
C TYR A 93 4.34 -11.93 -0.65
N ALA A 94 5.59 -11.87 -1.05
CA ALA A 94 6.32 -10.61 -1.15
C ALA A 94 6.90 -10.39 -2.55
N SER A 95 6.72 -9.19 -3.09
CA SER A 95 7.41 -8.74 -4.29
C SER A 95 8.76 -8.13 -3.95
N PHE A 96 9.73 -8.30 -4.84
CA PHE A 96 11.06 -7.71 -4.73
C PHE A 96 11.43 -7.02 -6.03
N HIS A 97 12.19 -5.94 -5.92
CA HIS A 97 12.94 -5.46 -7.07
C HIS A 97 13.88 -6.58 -7.54
N GLY A 98 14.24 -6.59 -8.83
CA GLY A 98 15.00 -7.70 -9.42
C GLY A 98 14.12 -8.83 -9.97
N GLY A 99 12.79 -8.66 -10.00
CA GLY A 99 11.87 -9.58 -10.67
C GLY A 99 11.57 -10.87 -9.89
N VAL A 100 11.69 -10.85 -8.58
CA VAL A 100 11.50 -12.04 -7.73
C VAL A 100 10.27 -11.88 -6.85
N VAL A 101 9.51 -12.97 -6.71
CA VAL A 101 8.43 -13.12 -5.74
C VAL A 101 8.82 -14.22 -4.75
N ALA A 102 8.63 -13.96 -3.45
CA ALA A 102 8.91 -14.93 -2.40
C ALA A 102 7.63 -15.39 -1.68
N LYS A 103 7.56 -16.69 -1.36
CA LYS A 103 6.60 -17.29 -0.44
C LYS A 103 7.29 -17.50 0.90
N ILE A 104 6.80 -16.84 1.93
CA ILE A 104 7.42 -16.76 3.26
C ILE A 104 6.43 -17.30 4.29
N ASN A 105 6.85 -18.21 5.14
CA ASN A 105 6.00 -18.73 6.22
C ASN A 105 5.66 -17.62 7.22
N ALA A 106 4.37 -17.36 7.45
CA ALA A 106 3.92 -16.25 8.28
C ALA A 106 4.30 -16.39 9.76
N ASN A 107 4.50 -17.62 10.26
CA ASN A 107 4.87 -17.83 11.66
C ASN A 107 6.37 -17.70 11.90
N THR A 108 7.19 -18.28 11.03
CA THR A 108 8.64 -18.39 11.22
C THR A 108 9.43 -17.35 10.44
N LEU A 109 8.81 -16.65 9.49
CA LEU A 109 9.40 -15.75 8.49
C LEU A 109 10.48 -16.43 7.64
N LYS A 110 10.47 -17.75 7.55
CA LYS A 110 11.37 -18.50 6.66
C LYS A 110 10.88 -18.40 5.23
N VAL A 111 11.76 -18.04 4.31
CA VAL A 111 11.50 -18.13 2.86
C VAL A 111 11.41 -19.60 2.47
N GLU A 112 10.26 -20.04 1.96
CA GLU A 112 10.04 -21.42 1.54
C GLU A 112 10.19 -21.63 0.05
N LYS A 113 9.76 -20.63 -0.74
CA LYS A 113 9.91 -20.64 -2.21
C LYS A 113 10.26 -19.26 -2.73
N LYS A 114 10.95 -19.23 -3.85
CA LYS A 114 11.22 -18.05 -4.66
C LYS A 114 10.82 -18.35 -6.10
N LEU A 115 10.25 -17.36 -6.77
CA LEU A 115 9.95 -17.41 -8.19
C LEU A 115 10.60 -16.20 -8.87
N THR A 116 11.65 -16.43 -9.64
CA THR A 116 12.25 -15.44 -10.51
C THR A 116 11.48 -15.42 -11.82
N ILE A 117 10.93 -14.27 -12.19
CA ILE A 117 10.15 -14.07 -13.41
C ILE A 117 11.08 -13.50 -14.47
N GLU A 118 11.28 -14.20 -15.60
CA GLU A 118 12.23 -13.83 -16.65
C GLU A 118 12.01 -12.41 -17.20
N GLN A 119 10.74 -11.98 -17.32
CA GLN A 119 10.35 -10.62 -17.73
C GLN A 119 10.11 -9.67 -16.55
N GLY A 120 10.39 -10.12 -15.31
CA GLY A 120 10.21 -9.34 -14.10
C GLY A 120 11.40 -8.41 -13.87
N TYR A 121 11.11 -7.18 -13.44
CA TYR A 121 12.13 -6.17 -13.13
C TYR A 121 11.90 -5.55 -11.76
N ASN A 122 11.37 -4.35 -11.69
CA ASN A 122 11.01 -3.73 -10.41
C ASN A 122 9.55 -4.05 -10.11
N LEU A 123 9.35 -5.16 -9.39
CA LEU A 123 8.04 -5.58 -8.96
C LEU A 123 7.56 -4.68 -7.82
N GLU A 124 6.30 -4.28 -7.87
CA GLU A 124 5.66 -3.40 -6.88
C GLU A 124 4.45 -4.12 -6.26
N GLY A 125 3.28 -3.53 -6.29
CA GLY A 125 2.06 -4.01 -5.65
C GLY A 125 1.78 -5.49 -5.87
N VAL A 126 1.29 -6.15 -4.81
CA VAL A 126 0.78 -7.52 -4.85
C VAL A 126 -0.60 -7.56 -4.25
N ALA A 127 -1.46 -8.44 -4.77
CA ALA A 127 -2.76 -8.74 -4.18
C ALA A 127 -3.16 -10.17 -4.54
N ILE A 128 -3.88 -10.84 -3.63
CA ILE A 128 -4.31 -12.22 -3.79
C ILE A 128 -5.81 -12.26 -4.03
N SER A 129 -6.24 -12.99 -5.04
CA SER A 129 -7.64 -13.31 -5.28
C SER A 129 -7.76 -14.72 -5.86
N ASN A 130 -8.67 -15.54 -5.31
CA ASN A 130 -9.00 -16.86 -5.82
C ASN A 130 -7.76 -17.79 -6.00
N ASN A 131 -6.88 -17.87 -5.00
CA ASN A 131 -5.61 -18.62 -5.02
C ASN A 131 -4.64 -18.19 -6.14
N MET A 132 -4.78 -16.98 -6.66
CA MET A 132 -3.86 -16.36 -7.61
C MET A 132 -3.24 -15.12 -6.97
N LEU A 133 -1.93 -14.98 -7.10
CA LEU A 133 -1.22 -13.77 -6.73
C LEU A 133 -1.00 -12.90 -7.97
N TYR A 134 -1.49 -11.68 -7.92
CA TYR A 134 -1.29 -10.66 -8.93
C TYR A 134 -0.12 -9.78 -8.51
N VAL A 135 0.82 -9.53 -9.42
CA VAL A 135 2.07 -8.81 -9.13
C VAL A 135 2.32 -7.76 -10.21
N ALA A 136 2.38 -6.50 -9.80
CA ALA A 136 2.66 -5.38 -10.70
C ALA A 136 4.14 -5.35 -11.09
N ASN A 137 4.44 -5.27 -12.41
CA ASN A 137 5.78 -5.13 -12.96
C ASN A 137 5.93 -3.70 -13.49
N SER A 138 6.47 -2.82 -12.68
CA SER A 138 6.33 -1.37 -12.83
C SER A 138 7.27 -0.78 -13.89
N TYR A 139 8.58 -0.96 -13.73
CA TYR A 139 9.57 -0.37 -14.62
C TYR A 139 10.87 -1.16 -14.66
N LYS A 140 11.69 -0.88 -15.67
CA LYS A 140 13.09 -1.27 -15.73
C LYS A 140 13.98 -0.07 -16.01
N GLN A 141 15.28 -0.20 -15.74
CA GLN A 141 16.28 0.78 -16.13
C GLN A 141 17.18 0.20 -17.21
N VAL A 142 17.38 0.93 -18.29
CA VAL A 142 18.33 0.61 -19.36
C VAL A 142 19.13 1.86 -19.66
N ASP A 143 20.44 1.79 -19.54
CA ASP A 143 21.36 2.92 -19.75
C ASP A 143 20.96 4.17 -18.94
N GLY A 144 20.55 3.98 -17.70
CA GLY A 144 20.13 5.05 -16.79
C GLY A 144 18.75 5.66 -17.09
N LYS A 145 18.02 5.16 -18.09
CA LYS A 145 16.66 5.61 -18.43
C LYS A 145 15.61 4.68 -17.85
N TYR A 146 14.52 5.26 -17.33
CA TYR A 146 13.35 4.52 -16.92
C TYR A 146 12.52 4.13 -18.12
N ILE A 147 12.18 2.85 -18.22
CA ILE A 147 11.24 2.28 -19.18
C ILE A 147 10.08 1.73 -18.36
N TYR A 148 8.93 2.39 -18.44
CA TYR A 148 7.71 1.96 -17.75
C TYR A 148 7.07 0.79 -18.49
N LEU A 149 6.68 -0.23 -17.75
CA LEU A 149 6.10 -1.47 -18.26
C LEU A 149 4.58 -1.43 -18.12
N THR A 150 3.92 -2.43 -18.67
CA THR A 150 2.45 -2.53 -18.70
C THR A 150 1.96 -3.90 -18.23
N ASP A 151 2.76 -4.60 -17.40
CA ASP A 151 2.52 -5.98 -17.07
C ASP A 151 2.02 -6.14 -15.63
N VAL A 152 1.01 -6.99 -15.45
CA VAL A 152 0.68 -7.63 -14.16
C VAL A 152 0.81 -9.12 -14.35
N PHE A 153 1.67 -9.75 -13.55
CA PHE A 153 1.86 -11.19 -13.54
C PHE A 153 0.82 -11.87 -12.66
N VAL A 154 0.26 -12.98 -13.15
CA VAL A 154 -0.68 -13.84 -12.41
C VAL A 154 0.06 -15.14 -12.06
N ILE A 155 0.22 -15.42 -10.78
CA ILE A 155 0.96 -16.57 -10.26
C ILE A 155 -0.03 -17.53 -9.58
N ASP A 156 -0.03 -18.78 -9.97
CA ASP A 156 -0.78 -19.84 -9.29
C ASP A 156 -0.12 -20.18 -7.95
N LEU A 157 -0.81 -19.91 -6.83
CA LEU A 157 -0.25 -20.11 -5.49
C LEU A 157 -0.07 -21.59 -5.13
N LYS A 158 -0.85 -22.50 -5.70
CA LYS A 158 -0.73 -23.94 -5.43
C LYS A 158 0.59 -24.50 -5.94
N ASN A 159 0.97 -24.13 -7.17
CA ASN A 159 2.20 -24.61 -7.79
C ASN A 159 3.36 -23.63 -7.61
N PHE A 160 3.03 -22.37 -7.31
CA PHE A 160 3.93 -21.23 -7.24
C PHE A 160 4.67 -21.01 -8.56
N THR A 161 3.90 -20.88 -9.65
CA THR A 161 4.37 -20.71 -11.03
C THR A 161 3.62 -19.60 -11.73
N LEU A 162 4.29 -18.90 -12.65
CA LEU A 162 3.65 -17.92 -13.52
C LEU A 162 2.61 -18.62 -14.41
N LYS A 163 1.38 -18.13 -14.38
CA LYS A 163 0.25 -18.65 -15.16
C LYS A 163 -0.06 -17.77 -16.37
N GLU A 164 -0.03 -16.46 -16.16
CA GLU A 164 -0.47 -15.49 -17.16
C GLU A 164 0.22 -14.14 -16.95
N THR A 165 0.29 -13.34 -18.00
CA THR A 165 0.72 -11.94 -17.95
C THR A 165 -0.37 -11.07 -18.55
N LEU A 166 -0.90 -10.13 -17.77
CA LEU A 166 -1.95 -9.21 -18.20
C LEU A 166 -1.34 -7.91 -18.68
N THR A 167 -1.96 -7.30 -19.68
CA THR A 167 -1.61 -5.94 -20.11
C THR A 167 -2.51 -4.92 -19.42
N VAL A 168 -1.90 -3.94 -18.76
CA VAL A 168 -2.56 -2.89 -17.98
C VAL A 168 -2.02 -1.51 -18.38
N ALA A 169 -2.46 -0.45 -17.69
CA ALA A 169 -1.90 0.87 -17.87
C ALA A 169 -0.41 0.93 -17.48
N SER A 170 0.31 1.91 -18.04
CA SER A 170 1.76 2.06 -17.90
C SER A 170 2.18 2.30 -16.44
N ASN A 171 3.28 1.66 -16.03
CA ASN A 171 3.85 1.76 -14.69
C ASN A 171 2.88 1.30 -13.58
N PRO A 172 2.36 0.04 -13.65
CA PRO A 172 1.49 -0.49 -12.60
C PRO A 172 2.24 -0.53 -11.26
N ASN A 173 1.60 -0.04 -10.19
CA ASN A 173 2.31 0.18 -8.93
C ASN A 173 1.58 -0.35 -7.71
N VAL A 174 0.32 0.02 -7.48
CA VAL A 174 -0.42 -0.39 -6.28
C VAL A 174 -1.54 -1.35 -6.70
N LEU A 175 -1.60 -2.50 -6.04
CA LEU A 175 -2.68 -3.48 -6.18
C LEU A 175 -3.42 -3.62 -4.85
N MET A 176 -4.71 -3.82 -4.92
CA MET A 176 -5.62 -4.10 -3.80
C MET A 176 -6.68 -5.09 -4.29
N GLU A 177 -7.07 -5.99 -3.43
CA GLU A 177 -8.21 -6.89 -3.66
C GLU A 177 -9.41 -6.43 -2.84
N GLU A 178 -10.62 -6.51 -3.40
CA GLU A 178 -11.89 -6.32 -2.73
C GLU A 178 -13.01 -7.00 -3.50
N ASP A 179 -13.87 -7.77 -2.82
CA ASP A 179 -15.05 -8.48 -3.40
C ASP A 179 -14.68 -9.29 -4.66
N ASP A 180 -13.61 -10.10 -4.57
CA ASP A 180 -13.04 -10.93 -5.66
C ASP A 180 -12.61 -10.14 -6.91
N LYS A 181 -12.35 -8.84 -6.78
CA LYS A 181 -11.83 -7.98 -7.85
C LYS A 181 -10.49 -7.36 -7.42
N LEU A 182 -9.61 -7.16 -8.40
CA LEU A 182 -8.37 -6.44 -8.18
C LEU A 182 -8.54 -4.99 -8.64
N PHE A 183 -8.01 -4.07 -7.86
CA PHE A 183 -7.91 -2.65 -8.21
C PHE A 183 -6.44 -2.28 -8.33
N LEU A 184 -6.11 -1.61 -9.43
CA LEU A 184 -4.74 -1.24 -9.80
C LEU A 184 -4.64 0.27 -9.97
N ILE A 185 -3.69 0.90 -9.27
CA ILE A 185 -3.22 2.24 -9.61
C ILE A 185 -1.92 2.10 -10.40
N ALA A 186 -1.93 2.59 -11.64
CA ALA A 186 -0.76 2.68 -12.50
C ALA A 186 -0.26 4.15 -12.53
N TRP A 187 0.99 4.36 -12.18
CA TRP A 187 1.62 5.68 -12.13
C TRP A 187 2.01 6.14 -13.54
N ASP A 188 1.02 6.26 -14.42
CA ASP A 188 1.23 6.71 -15.79
C ASP A 188 1.58 8.20 -15.83
N TYR A 189 2.87 8.50 -15.93
CA TYR A 189 3.39 9.87 -15.99
C TYR A 189 3.08 10.58 -17.31
N SER A 190 2.52 9.91 -18.31
CA SER A 190 2.02 10.53 -19.53
C SER A 190 0.63 11.16 -19.35
N SER A 191 -0.12 10.74 -18.33
CA SER A 191 -1.43 11.25 -18.00
C SER A 191 -1.34 12.59 -17.25
N THR A 192 -2.03 13.61 -17.73
CA THR A 192 -2.16 14.92 -17.05
C THR A 192 -3.33 14.97 -16.07
N ALA A 193 -4.24 13.98 -16.13
CA ALA A 193 -5.41 13.88 -15.26
C ALA A 193 -5.13 13.18 -13.93
N GLY A 194 -3.95 12.59 -13.78
CA GLY A 194 -3.54 11.80 -12.61
C GLY A 194 -3.23 10.35 -12.98
N TYR A 195 -2.86 9.54 -12.00
CA TYR A 195 -2.56 8.12 -12.19
C TYR A 195 -3.82 7.34 -12.56
N VAL A 196 -3.66 6.30 -13.36
CA VAL A 196 -4.79 5.54 -13.91
C VAL A 196 -5.28 4.50 -12.90
N LEU A 197 -6.57 4.54 -12.58
CA LEU A 197 -7.24 3.51 -11.76
C LEU A 197 -7.96 2.50 -12.68
N GLN A 198 -7.60 1.23 -12.56
CA GLN A 198 -8.18 0.11 -13.29
C GLN A 198 -8.72 -0.95 -12.34
N MET A 199 -9.72 -1.69 -12.79
CA MET A 199 -10.22 -2.92 -12.18
C MET A 199 -9.86 -4.11 -13.06
N ILE A 200 -9.41 -5.20 -12.46
CA ILE A 200 -9.20 -6.50 -13.10
C ILE A 200 -10.25 -7.44 -12.53
N ASP A 201 -11.02 -8.09 -13.39
CA ASP A 201 -12.09 -9.02 -13.00
C ASP A 201 -11.67 -10.48 -13.26
N PRO A 202 -11.24 -11.24 -12.24
CA PRO A 202 -10.85 -12.64 -12.39
C PRO A 202 -11.99 -13.54 -12.89
N ALA A 203 -13.23 -13.24 -12.50
CA ALA A 203 -14.40 -14.01 -12.92
C ALA A 203 -14.76 -13.78 -14.40
N ASP A 204 -14.33 -12.68 -15.03
CA ASP A 204 -14.48 -12.34 -16.44
C ASP A 204 -13.15 -12.52 -17.22
N GLY A 205 -12.38 -13.58 -16.88
CA GLY A 205 -11.13 -13.90 -17.56
C GLY A 205 -10.05 -12.84 -17.40
N ASN A 206 -9.91 -12.24 -16.23
CA ASN A 206 -8.97 -11.17 -15.92
C ASN A 206 -9.17 -9.90 -16.77
N LYS A 207 -10.41 -9.61 -17.14
CA LYS A 207 -10.74 -8.42 -17.92
C LYS A 207 -10.34 -7.14 -17.20
N VAL A 208 -9.55 -6.32 -17.88
CA VAL A 208 -9.10 -5.02 -17.39
C VAL A 208 -10.07 -3.92 -17.83
N THR A 209 -10.53 -3.10 -16.89
CA THR A 209 -11.43 -1.96 -17.15
C THR A 209 -10.90 -0.72 -16.46
N THR A 210 -10.76 0.38 -17.18
CA THR A 210 -10.39 1.68 -16.58
C THR A 210 -11.61 2.30 -15.88
N ILE A 211 -11.44 2.69 -14.62
CA ILE A 211 -12.47 3.34 -13.79
C ILE A 211 -12.31 4.87 -13.82
N GLY A 212 -11.08 5.37 -13.69
CA GLY A 212 -10.80 6.79 -13.61
C GLY A 212 -9.35 7.06 -13.25
N ASN A 213 -9.13 8.08 -12.42
CA ASN A 213 -7.79 8.47 -11.95
C ASN A 213 -7.75 8.45 -10.42
N ALA A 214 -6.68 7.91 -9.84
CA ALA A 214 -6.47 7.84 -8.41
C ALA A 214 -4.99 7.85 -8.03
N THR A 215 -4.66 8.52 -6.94
CA THR A 215 -3.36 8.47 -6.29
C THR A 215 -3.34 7.47 -5.12
N PHE A 216 -4.44 7.40 -4.40
CA PHE A 216 -4.64 6.50 -3.26
C PHE A 216 -6.02 5.83 -3.36
N MET A 217 -6.10 4.59 -2.89
CA MET A 217 -7.34 3.83 -2.80
C MET A 217 -7.37 2.98 -1.53
N SER A 218 -8.56 2.72 -1.05
CA SER A 218 -8.88 1.75 -0.01
C SER A 218 -10.32 1.28 -0.21
N ALA A 219 -10.72 0.18 0.42
CA ALA A 219 -12.08 -0.34 0.25
C ALA A 219 -12.69 -0.77 1.59
N ASP A 220 -14.02 -0.87 1.60
CA ASP A 220 -14.81 -1.45 2.67
C ASP A 220 -16.14 -1.93 2.07
N ASP A 221 -16.50 -3.18 2.32
CA ASP A 221 -17.63 -3.87 1.71
C ASP A 221 -17.53 -3.86 0.15
N ASP A 222 -18.54 -3.32 -0.52
CA ASP A 222 -18.60 -3.20 -1.99
C ASP A 222 -18.23 -1.79 -2.51
N ILE A 223 -17.58 -0.97 -1.67
CA ILE A 223 -17.19 0.40 -2.00
C ILE A 223 -15.67 0.55 -2.04
N VAL A 224 -15.16 0.96 -3.18
CA VAL A 224 -13.78 1.46 -3.30
C VAL A 224 -13.79 2.97 -3.13
N TYR A 225 -13.11 3.44 -2.11
CA TYR A 225 -12.83 4.85 -1.86
C TYR A 225 -11.51 5.19 -2.55
N PHE A 226 -11.45 6.30 -3.27
CA PHE A 226 -10.19 6.73 -3.87
C PHE A 226 -10.06 8.24 -3.94
N VAL A 227 -8.83 8.68 -3.96
CA VAL A 227 -8.46 10.09 -4.04
C VAL A 227 -7.56 10.29 -5.23
N ASN A 228 -7.90 11.24 -6.10
CA ASN A 228 -6.97 11.76 -7.09
C ASN A 228 -6.33 13.04 -6.53
N SER A 229 -5.04 12.96 -6.21
CA SER A 229 -4.25 14.04 -5.60
C SER A 229 -3.18 14.51 -6.59
N LEU A 230 -3.42 15.67 -7.21
CA LEU A 230 -2.50 16.26 -8.16
C LEU A 230 -1.58 17.25 -7.43
N THR A 231 -0.33 16.84 -7.19
CA THR A 231 0.66 17.67 -6.51
C THR A 231 1.15 18.80 -7.41
N ILE A 232 1.12 20.03 -6.88
CA ILE A 232 1.66 21.25 -7.48
C ILE A 232 2.96 21.57 -6.75
N TRP A 233 4.09 21.32 -7.41
CA TRP A 233 5.40 21.57 -6.84
C TRP A 233 5.68 23.06 -6.68
N GLY A 234 6.03 23.47 -5.46
CA GLY A 234 6.30 24.83 -5.05
C GLY A 234 6.98 24.87 -3.68
N ASN A 235 7.03 26.02 -3.05
CA ASN A 235 7.54 26.17 -1.68
C ASN A 235 6.57 27.01 -0.83
N PRO A 236 5.72 26.35 0.00
CA PRO A 236 5.53 24.89 0.14
C PRO A 236 4.80 24.27 -1.07
N PRO A 237 4.95 22.95 -1.31
CA PRO A 237 4.12 22.25 -2.27
C PRO A 237 2.66 22.18 -1.80
N THR A 238 1.74 22.18 -2.77
CA THR A 238 0.30 22.05 -2.56
C THR A 238 -0.26 20.95 -3.44
N ALA A 239 -1.56 20.67 -3.35
CA ALA A 239 -2.23 19.69 -4.19
C ALA A 239 -3.62 20.18 -4.61
N THR A 240 -4.21 19.50 -5.60
CA THR A 240 -5.65 19.53 -5.84
C THR A 240 -6.18 18.12 -5.60
N ASN A 241 -7.05 17.97 -4.62
CA ASN A 241 -7.58 16.68 -4.17
C ASN A 241 -9.05 16.53 -4.53
N THR A 242 -9.40 15.42 -5.17
CA THR A 242 -10.79 15.01 -5.41
C THR A 242 -11.03 13.64 -4.76
N PHE A 243 -12.18 13.47 -4.13
CA PHE A 243 -12.55 12.31 -3.34
C PHE A 243 -13.76 11.63 -3.98
N SER A 244 -13.60 10.39 -4.41
CA SER A 244 -14.62 9.67 -5.19
C SER A 244 -14.80 8.25 -4.66
N THR A 245 -15.91 7.62 -5.02
CA THR A 245 -16.17 6.21 -4.73
C THR A 245 -16.57 5.45 -5.99
N TYR A 246 -16.25 4.16 -5.98
CA TYR A 246 -16.75 3.23 -6.99
C TYR A 246 -17.45 2.07 -6.29
N ASN A 247 -18.70 1.80 -6.66
CA ASN A 247 -19.44 0.65 -6.15
C ASN A 247 -19.19 -0.56 -7.05
N ILE A 248 -18.60 -1.61 -6.49
CA ILE A 248 -18.17 -2.82 -7.20
C ILE A 248 -19.35 -3.56 -7.82
N LYS A 249 -20.45 -3.74 -7.07
CA LYS A 249 -21.63 -4.49 -7.49
C LYS A 249 -22.43 -3.80 -8.59
N THR A 250 -22.65 -2.48 -8.43
CA THR A 250 -23.41 -1.70 -9.41
C THR A 250 -22.55 -1.15 -10.54
N LYS A 251 -21.23 -1.25 -10.43
CA LYS A 251 -20.23 -0.71 -11.38
C LYS A 251 -20.41 0.79 -11.64
N LYS A 252 -20.79 1.53 -10.58
CA LYS A 252 -21.04 2.98 -10.65
C LYS A 252 -19.94 3.77 -10.00
N LEU A 253 -19.38 4.70 -10.75
CA LEU A 253 -18.52 5.76 -10.28
C LEU A 253 -19.38 6.88 -9.68
N ASN A 254 -19.01 7.38 -8.49
CA ASN A 254 -19.55 8.58 -7.88
C ASN A 254 -18.41 9.57 -7.63
N GLU A 255 -18.44 10.67 -8.37
CA GLU A 255 -17.44 11.74 -8.31
C GLU A 255 -17.80 12.83 -7.26
N ILE A 256 -18.93 12.68 -6.57
CA ILE A 256 -19.26 13.55 -5.43
C ILE A 256 -18.41 13.12 -4.25
N SER A 257 -17.75 14.10 -3.61
CA SER A 257 -16.93 13.83 -2.43
C SER A 257 -17.67 13.01 -1.39
N PHE A 258 -17.05 11.92 -0.95
CA PHE A 258 -17.57 11.12 0.16
C PHE A 258 -17.33 11.78 1.54
N LEU A 259 -16.54 12.86 1.61
CA LEU A 259 -16.26 13.57 2.86
C LEU A 259 -17.34 14.61 3.16
N LYS A 260 -17.71 14.69 4.44
CA LYS A 260 -18.68 15.68 4.98
C LYS A 260 -18.01 16.50 6.08
N ASN A 261 -18.23 17.81 6.03
CA ASN A 261 -17.65 18.76 7.01
C ASN A 261 -16.11 18.63 7.12
N ALA A 262 -15.45 18.25 6.02
CA ALA A 262 -14.01 18.16 5.98
C ALA A 262 -13.37 19.54 6.19
N PRO A 263 -12.25 19.63 6.93
CA PRO A 263 -11.46 20.86 6.99
C PRO A 263 -11.05 21.32 5.60
N GLU A 264 -11.20 22.62 5.31
CA GLU A 264 -10.98 23.18 3.97
C GLU A 264 -9.57 22.95 3.43
N GLU A 265 -8.57 22.95 4.31
CA GLU A 265 -7.18 22.72 3.94
C GLU A 265 -6.95 21.34 3.30
N LEU A 266 -7.80 20.34 3.58
CA LEU A 266 -7.64 18.99 3.02
C LEU A 266 -7.80 18.97 1.50
N ALA A 267 -8.50 19.93 0.92
CA ALA A 267 -8.64 20.07 -0.54
C ALA A 267 -7.33 20.43 -1.24
N THR A 268 -6.37 21.04 -0.53
CA THR A 268 -5.14 21.60 -1.10
C THR A 268 -3.85 21.10 -0.44
N THR A 269 -3.92 20.34 0.63
CA THR A 269 -2.74 19.74 1.28
C THR A 269 -2.30 18.48 0.55
N CYS A 270 -0.99 18.27 0.39
CA CYS A 270 -0.46 17.03 -0.17
C CYS A 270 -0.84 15.83 0.69
N LEU A 271 -1.42 14.81 0.08
CA LEU A 271 -1.81 13.57 0.74
C LEU A 271 -0.71 12.51 0.65
N SER A 272 -0.72 11.57 1.56
CA SER A 272 0.24 10.46 1.63
C SER A 272 -0.41 9.10 1.89
N MET A 273 -1.67 9.08 2.33
CA MET A 273 -2.38 7.85 2.67
C MET A 273 -3.90 8.04 2.55
N LEU A 274 -4.57 7.01 2.12
CA LEU A 274 -6.00 6.76 2.33
C LEU A 274 -6.14 5.32 2.84
N GLN A 275 -6.78 5.14 3.98
CA GLN A 275 -7.04 3.83 4.56
C GLN A 275 -8.43 3.80 5.19
N VAL A 276 -9.19 2.76 4.91
CA VAL A 276 -10.49 2.50 5.55
C VAL A 276 -10.30 1.36 6.55
N ASN A 277 -10.88 1.51 7.72
CA ASN A 277 -10.89 0.49 8.76
C ASN A 277 -12.03 -0.49 8.47
N ASP A 278 -11.70 -1.68 8.04
CA ASP A 278 -12.62 -2.78 7.71
C ASP A 278 -13.47 -3.27 8.91
N ASN A 279 -13.05 -2.98 10.14
CA ASN A 279 -13.83 -3.34 11.34
C ASN A 279 -15.03 -2.44 11.57
N ASN A 280 -15.01 -1.17 11.12
CA ASN A 280 -16.06 -0.19 11.43
C ASN A 280 -16.35 0.83 10.32
N GLY A 281 -15.58 0.79 9.22
CA GLY A 281 -15.70 1.69 8.08
C GLY A 281 -15.16 3.11 8.31
N ASP A 282 -14.52 3.42 9.44
CA ASP A 282 -13.89 4.73 9.66
C ASP A 282 -12.79 4.97 8.64
N ILE A 283 -12.73 6.18 8.07
CA ILE A 283 -11.82 6.55 6.99
C ILE A 283 -10.69 7.40 7.56
N TYR A 284 -9.45 7.06 7.22
CA TYR A 284 -8.25 7.76 7.65
C TYR A 284 -7.49 8.31 6.45
N ILE A 285 -7.23 9.63 6.44
CA ILE A 285 -6.50 10.31 5.39
C ILE A 285 -5.24 10.91 5.99
N GLY A 286 -4.09 10.49 5.47
CA GLY A 286 -2.78 11.00 5.85
C GLY A 286 -2.33 12.13 4.95
N THR A 287 -1.68 13.14 5.53
CA THR A 287 -1.07 14.24 4.80
C THR A 287 0.44 14.24 4.99
N THR A 288 1.15 14.90 4.07
CA THR A 288 2.59 15.10 4.16
C THR A 288 2.95 16.55 3.94
N PHE A 289 3.92 17.03 4.69
CA PHE A 289 4.62 18.28 4.46
C PHE A 289 6.07 18.02 3.99
N PHE A 290 6.30 16.79 3.52
CA PHE A 290 7.62 16.29 3.12
C PHE A 290 8.64 16.44 4.28
N SER A 291 9.73 17.17 4.06
CA SER A 291 10.76 17.40 5.09
C SER A 291 10.45 18.56 6.03
N ALA A 292 9.35 19.29 5.84
CA ALA A 292 9.04 20.50 6.60
C ALA A 292 8.36 20.24 7.95
N GLY A 293 7.96 18.98 8.25
CA GLY A 293 7.32 18.63 9.52
C GLY A 293 6.61 17.28 9.46
N ASN A 294 5.95 16.92 10.57
CA ASN A 294 5.13 15.73 10.61
C ASN A 294 3.86 15.91 9.78
N GLY A 295 3.39 14.81 9.18
CA GLY A 295 2.07 14.75 8.59
C GLY A 295 0.97 14.69 9.64
N ASN A 296 -0.26 14.88 9.19
CA ASN A 296 -1.45 14.72 10.03
C ASN A 296 -2.30 13.57 9.53
N ILE A 297 -3.07 12.98 10.45
CA ILE A 297 -4.17 12.07 10.13
C ILE A 297 -5.48 12.81 10.35
N TYR A 298 -6.37 12.70 9.37
CA TYR A 298 -7.75 13.14 9.42
C TYR A 298 -8.63 11.89 9.49
N ARG A 299 -9.43 11.79 10.54
CA ARG A 299 -10.37 10.68 10.73
C ARG A 299 -11.79 11.11 10.39
N PHE A 300 -12.49 10.27 9.66
CA PHE A 300 -13.89 10.42 9.31
C PHE A 300 -14.65 9.15 9.69
N LYS A 301 -15.95 9.27 9.93
CA LYS A 301 -16.85 8.12 10.09
C LYS A 301 -17.10 7.45 8.73
N LYS A 302 -17.63 6.23 8.74
CA LYS A 302 -18.05 5.47 7.53
C LYS A 302 -18.96 6.30 6.61
N ASP A 303 -19.79 7.18 7.17
CA ASP A 303 -20.67 8.05 6.40
C ASP A 303 -19.95 9.30 5.83
N GLY A 304 -18.67 9.45 6.04
CA GLY A 304 -17.82 10.56 5.60
C GLY A 304 -17.79 11.76 6.57
N THR A 305 -18.46 11.72 7.72
CA THR A 305 -18.49 12.84 8.67
C THR A 305 -17.14 12.99 9.36
N PHE A 306 -16.56 14.20 9.33
CA PHE A 306 -15.30 14.54 10.01
C PHE A 306 -15.39 14.31 11.51
N VAL A 307 -14.36 13.69 12.09
CA VAL A 307 -14.26 13.42 13.53
C VAL A 307 -13.15 14.24 14.16
N GLU A 308 -11.92 14.08 13.67
CA GLU A 308 -10.74 14.68 14.29
C GLU A 308 -9.54 14.73 13.36
N LYS A 309 -8.55 15.54 13.77
CA LYS A 309 -7.24 15.67 13.13
C LYS A 309 -6.18 15.59 14.22
N PHE A 310 -5.10 14.84 13.97
CA PHE A 310 -3.96 14.75 14.88
C PHE A 310 -2.63 14.60 14.13
N ASP A 311 -1.53 15.00 14.77
CA ASP A 311 -0.16 14.78 14.28
C ASP A 311 0.17 13.28 14.32
N CYS A 312 0.63 12.71 13.21
CA CYS A 312 0.90 11.28 13.11
C CYS A 312 2.26 10.85 13.69
N GLY A 313 3.06 11.77 14.21
CA GLY A 313 4.39 11.47 14.76
C GLY A 313 5.48 11.18 13.72
N GLY A 314 5.18 11.31 12.43
CA GLY A 314 6.10 11.07 11.30
C GLY A 314 5.83 11.98 10.12
N GLN A 315 6.78 12.08 9.19
CA GLN A 315 6.69 13.02 8.06
C GLN A 315 5.72 12.58 6.96
N ASN A 316 5.60 11.27 6.74
CA ASN A 316 4.89 10.71 5.58
C ASN A 316 4.19 9.41 5.96
N PRO A 317 3.03 9.46 6.64
CA PRO A 317 2.24 8.27 6.93
C PRO A 317 1.81 7.63 5.60
N ASN A 318 2.10 6.36 5.40
CA ASN A 318 1.86 5.67 4.14
C ASN A 318 1.04 4.38 4.27
N SER A 319 0.79 3.92 5.49
CA SER A 319 0.06 2.69 5.75
C SER A 319 -0.53 2.70 7.15
N ALA A 320 -1.66 2.05 7.33
CA ALA A 320 -2.26 1.79 8.63
C ALA A 320 -2.85 0.38 8.67
N VAL A 321 -2.83 -0.25 9.84
CA VAL A 321 -3.53 -1.50 10.12
C VAL A 321 -4.39 -1.34 11.37
N PHE A 322 -5.45 -2.11 11.47
CA PHE A 322 -6.46 -1.97 12.51
C PHE A 322 -6.61 -3.28 13.28
N PHE A 323 -6.57 -3.19 14.59
CA PHE A 323 -6.83 -4.32 15.49
C PHE A 323 -8.15 -4.11 16.24
N ASN A 324 -8.89 -5.19 16.48
CA ASN A 324 -10.13 -5.20 17.27
C ASN A 324 -9.86 -5.13 18.78
#